data_e2b66d46d9b51cc79f32bebb6c1a5149
#
_entry.id   e2b66d46d9b51cc79f32bebb6c1a5149
#
_cell.length_a   1.000
_cell.length_b   1.000
_cell.length_c   1.000
_cell.angle_alpha   90.00
_cell.angle_beta   90.00
_cell.angle_gamma   90.00
#
_symmetry.space_group_name_H-M   'P 1'
#
loop_
_entity.id
_entity.type
_entity.pdbx_description
1 polymer ?
#
loop_
_entity_poly.entity_id
_entity_poly.type
_entity_poly.pdbx_seq_one_letter_code
_entity_poly.pdbx_strand_id
1 'polypeptide(L)'
;MKPWNVVLGVDVSKKTIDICWAEQKLSLHADNNSEGFGKFKKWCKDHSIDLSKTFIVLEYTGGYEYRFIQFCESQHIDYRRFPGLEIKNSRGMVRGKSDKADAFRISQYGEERVKRLEPSNPLNKDILELKTLLAFRKRLVRERAGYQNTVKERKHMYEVGDQDMIIAMAGAKIAANDEYTGDIEARIMELIKSDEKMYFNYQVITSIKGIGPINGWMTIAYTENFTSFPDARHYAVYVGVIPFDHRSGTSIKGRKRTSYLAQKELKQELNQAARIAILHSPEMRAYAERKLKNKDYKLILNNVKFKLILRMFSLVKRGEKYVENYRRAA
;
A
#
# COMPACT_ATOMS: atom_id res chain seq x y z
N MET A 1 -2.59 -14.79 28.33
CA MET A 1 -1.75 -13.61 28.56
C MET A 1 -0.77 -13.50 27.43
N LYS A 2 -0.58 -12.30 26.82
CA LYS A 2 0.46 -12.12 25.79
C LYS A 2 1.84 -12.21 26.46
N PRO A 3 2.84 -12.85 25.80
CA PRO A 3 4.09 -13.22 26.46
C PRO A 3 5.06 -12.03 26.69
N TRP A 4 4.72 -10.84 26.17
CA TRP A 4 5.62 -9.70 26.15
C TRP A 4 5.60 -8.91 27.45
N ASN A 5 6.79 -8.69 28.00
CA ASN A 5 7.02 -7.86 29.19
C ASN A 5 7.90 -6.62 28.88
N VAL A 6 8.45 -6.53 27.68
CA VAL A 6 9.24 -5.40 27.19
C VAL A 6 8.66 -4.91 25.87
N VAL A 7 8.49 -3.59 25.73
CA VAL A 7 8.09 -2.94 24.48
C VAL A 7 9.16 -1.96 24.06
N LEU A 8 9.78 -2.21 22.91
CA LEU A 8 10.78 -1.33 22.34
C LEU A 8 10.20 -0.54 21.17
N GLY A 9 10.37 0.76 21.21
CA GLY A 9 10.08 1.64 20.07
C GLY A 9 11.31 1.82 19.21
N VAL A 10 11.15 1.70 17.91
CA VAL A 10 12.25 1.81 16.95
C VAL A 10 11.91 2.83 15.87
N ASP A 11 12.71 3.88 15.81
CA ASP A 11 12.73 4.80 14.67
C ASP A 11 13.83 4.39 13.71
N VAL A 12 13.47 4.23 12.43
CA VAL A 12 14.37 3.67 11.43
C VAL A 12 14.63 4.68 10.32
N SER A 13 15.88 5.02 10.12
CA SER A 13 16.35 5.79 8.98
C SER A 13 17.07 4.92 7.95
N LYS A 14 17.48 5.52 6.83
CA LYS A 14 18.29 4.83 5.81
C LYS A 14 19.59 4.25 6.36
N LYS A 15 20.25 4.96 7.26
CA LYS A 15 21.59 4.63 7.78
C LYS A 15 21.60 4.14 9.21
N THR A 16 20.65 4.59 10.01
CA THR A 16 20.65 4.38 11.47
C THR A 16 19.31 3.89 11.98
N ILE A 17 19.35 3.26 13.13
CA ILE A 17 18.19 2.92 13.94
C ILE A 17 18.36 3.52 15.33
N ASP A 18 17.29 4.13 15.84
CA ASP A 18 17.17 4.61 17.21
C ASP A 18 16.17 3.74 17.94
N ILE A 19 16.61 3.05 18.98
CA ILE A 19 15.80 2.11 19.76
C ILE A 19 15.59 2.69 21.16
N CYS A 20 14.40 2.59 21.69
CA CYS A 20 14.10 3.08 23.03
C CYS A 20 13.20 2.11 23.79
N TRP A 21 13.50 1.93 25.06
CA TRP A 21 12.63 1.36 26.08
C TRP A 21 12.15 2.50 26.98
N ALA A 22 10.94 2.97 26.75
CA ALA A 22 10.45 4.20 27.40
C ALA A 22 10.26 4.02 28.91
N GLU A 23 9.76 2.87 29.36
CA GLU A 23 9.55 2.56 30.78
C GLU A 23 10.84 2.71 31.60
N GLN A 24 11.98 2.25 31.06
CA GLN A 24 13.29 2.32 31.73
C GLN A 24 14.13 3.54 31.31
N LYS A 25 13.64 4.36 30.39
CA LYS A 25 14.35 5.51 29.79
C LYS A 25 15.71 5.14 29.17
N LEU A 26 15.85 3.90 28.72
CA LEU A 26 17.03 3.40 28.04
C LEU A 26 16.91 3.63 26.54
N SER A 27 18.03 3.95 25.89
CA SER A 27 18.06 4.13 24.44
C SER A 27 19.36 3.66 23.82
N LEU A 28 19.30 3.21 22.59
CA LEU A 28 20.44 2.80 21.76
C LEU A 28 20.35 3.51 20.41
N HIS A 29 21.45 4.08 19.94
CA HIS A 29 21.65 4.52 18.59
C HIS A 29 22.64 3.57 17.89
N ALA A 30 22.26 3.03 16.73
CA ALA A 30 23.10 2.09 16.00
C ALA A 30 22.88 2.22 14.48
N ASP A 31 23.78 1.61 13.69
CA ASP A 31 23.65 1.57 12.24
C ASP A 31 22.54 0.61 11.79
N ASN A 32 21.85 0.93 10.70
CA ASN A 32 20.85 0.06 10.10
C ASN A 32 21.51 -1.02 9.20
N ASN A 33 22.33 -1.86 9.83
CA ASN A 33 23.07 -2.96 9.19
C ASN A 33 23.35 -4.08 10.20
N SER A 34 23.99 -5.16 9.74
CA SER A 34 24.28 -6.33 10.56
C SER A 34 25.14 -6.02 11.79
N GLU A 35 26.09 -5.07 11.70
CA GLU A 35 26.91 -4.65 12.83
C GLU A 35 26.07 -3.93 13.90
N GLY A 36 25.22 -2.98 13.46
CA GLY A 36 24.32 -2.27 14.37
C GLY A 36 23.29 -3.20 15.03
N PHE A 37 22.82 -4.23 14.32
CA PHE A 37 21.96 -5.26 14.91
C PHE A 37 22.69 -6.13 15.93
N GLY A 38 23.99 -6.36 15.72
CA GLY A 38 24.88 -6.98 16.71
C GLY A 38 25.01 -6.12 17.98
N LYS A 39 25.18 -4.79 17.82
CA LYS A 39 25.17 -3.83 18.94
C LYS A 39 23.83 -3.87 19.71
N PHE A 40 22.72 -3.96 18.98
CA PHE A 40 21.39 -4.10 19.60
C PHE A 40 21.26 -5.39 20.42
N LYS A 41 21.70 -6.54 19.90
CA LYS A 41 21.70 -7.79 20.69
C LYS A 41 22.54 -7.69 21.97
N LYS A 42 23.73 -7.10 21.87
CA LYS A 42 24.60 -6.87 23.02
C LYS A 42 23.92 -5.95 24.04
N TRP A 43 23.36 -4.84 23.58
CA TRP A 43 22.63 -3.90 24.43
C TRP A 43 21.45 -4.56 25.17
N CYS A 44 20.68 -5.41 24.48
CA CYS A 44 19.63 -6.18 25.13
C CYS A 44 20.16 -7.10 26.23
N LYS A 45 21.29 -7.79 25.97
CA LYS A 45 21.93 -8.65 26.98
C LYS A 45 22.43 -7.85 28.18
N ASP A 46 23.08 -6.70 27.97
CA ASP A 46 23.64 -5.84 29.00
C ASP A 46 22.54 -5.25 29.92
N HIS A 47 21.31 -5.13 29.41
CA HIS A 47 20.13 -4.63 30.15
C HIS A 47 19.14 -5.73 30.55
N SER A 48 19.53 -7.01 30.45
CA SER A 48 18.69 -8.16 30.81
C SER A 48 17.34 -8.20 30.05
N ILE A 49 17.32 -7.71 28.82
CA ILE A 49 16.15 -7.74 27.93
C ILE A 49 16.07 -9.11 27.24
N ASP A 50 15.05 -9.87 27.53
CA ASP A 50 14.75 -11.13 26.87
C ASP A 50 14.04 -10.88 25.54
N LEU A 51 14.72 -11.11 24.42
CA LEU A 51 14.18 -10.89 23.07
C LEU A 51 12.94 -11.75 22.78
N SER A 52 12.82 -12.93 23.39
CA SER A 52 11.65 -13.80 23.22
C SER A 52 10.39 -13.26 23.89
N LYS A 53 10.54 -12.31 24.83
CA LYS A 53 9.47 -11.62 25.56
C LYS A 53 9.40 -10.14 25.19
N THR A 54 10.01 -9.75 24.08
CA THR A 54 10.07 -8.38 23.62
C THR A 54 9.12 -8.19 22.43
N PHE A 55 8.41 -7.06 22.45
CA PHE A 55 7.60 -6.62 21.33
C PHE A 55 8.18 -5.33 20.74
N ILE A 56 8.44 -5.34 19.44
CA ILE A 56 8.99 -4.19 18.73
C ILE A 56 7.89 -3.42 18.04
N VAL A 57 7.84 -2.12 18.29
CA VAL A 57 6.96 -1.17 17.60
C VAL A 57 7.80 -0.25 16.73
N LEU A 58 7.44 -0.12 15.46
CA LEU A 58 8.15 0.74 14.52
C LEU A 58 7.19 1.46 13.57
N GLU A 59 7.68 2.55 12.99
CA GLU A 59 6.97 3.34 12.00
C GLU A 59 7.23 2.80 10.58
N TYR A 60 6.26 2.93 9.67
CA TYR A 60 6.48 2.73 8.25
C TYR A 60 7.39 3.83 7.70
N THR A 61 8.59 3.46 7.23
CA THR A 61 9.61 4.39 6.70
C THR A 61 9.81 4.27 5.18
N GLY A 62 8.92 3.56 4.51
CA GLY A 62 8.97 3.38 3.06
C GLY A 62 9.97 2.32 2.58
N GLY A 63 10.42 1.45 3.48
CA GLY A 63 11.27 0.29 3.16
C GLY A 63 12.61 0.26 3.90
N TYR A 64 13.04 1.36 4.54
CA TYR A 64 14.29 1.35 5.32
C TYR A 64 14.22 0.41 6.51
N GLU A 65 13.01 0.17 7.03
CA GLU A 65 12.73 -0.76 8.12
C GLU A 65 12.90 -2.24 7.75
N TYR A 66 12.93 -2.60 6.49
CA TYR A 66 12.93 -4.02 6.07
C TYR A 66 14.13 -4.81 6.56
N ARG A 67 15.33 -4.21 6.56
CA ARG A 67 16.53 -4.89 7.08
C ARG A 67 16.39 -5.23 8.56
N PHE A 68 15.90 -4.30 9.34
CA PHE A 68 15.68 -4.51 10.77
C PHE A 68 14.56 -5.51 11.03
N ILE A 69 13.49 -5.48 10.23
CA ILE A 69 12.41 -6.47 10.33
C ILE A 69 12.92 -7.87 9.98
N GLN A 70 13.69 -8.04 8.92
CA GLN A 70 14.31 -9.34 8.59
C GLN A 70 15.18 -9.87 9.72
N PHE A 71 15.91 -8.96 10.40
CA PHE A 71 16.65 -9.31 11.60
C PHE A 71 15.69 -9.77 12.72
N CYS A 72 14.60 -9.04 13.00
CA CYS A 72 13.61 -9.45 14.00
C CYS A 72 13.03 -10.85 13.68
N GLU A 73 12.65 -11.10 12.44
CA GLU A 73 12.15 -12.39 11.97
C GLU A 73 13.18 -13.52 12.18
N SER A 74 14.46 -13.26 11.85
CA SER A 74 15.55 -14.23 12.06
C SER A 74 15.82 -14.55 13.53
N GLN A 75 15.47 -13.65 14.44
CA GLN A 75 15.60 -13.83 15.89
C GLN A 75 14.27 -14.19 16.57
N HIS A 76 13.20 -14.44 15.81
CA HIS A 76 11.85 -14.73 16.31
C HIS A 76 11.30 -13.65 17.27
N ILE A 77 11.60 -12.37 17.00
CA ILE A 77 11.12 -11.24 17.77
C ILE A 77 9.81 -10.75 17.17
N ASP A 78 8.78 -10.66 17.98
CA ASP A 78 7.49 -10.12 17.57
C ASP A 78 7.57 -8.62 17.32
N TYR A 79 6.97 -8.16 16.23
CA TYR A 79 6.97 -6.75 15.87
C TYR A 79 5.63 -6.29 15.27
N ARG A 80 5.39 -4.98 15.31
CA ARG A 80 4.30 -4.35 14.56
C ARG A 80 4.72 -3.02 13.99
N ARG A 81 4.34 -2.80 12.72
CA ARG A 81 4.52 -1.53 12.01
C ARG A 81 3.26 -0.69 12.11
N PHE A 82 3.43 0.61 12.31
CA PHE A 82 2.33 1.58 12.35
C PHE A 82 2.55 2.71 11.36
N PRO A 83 1.47 3.30 10.80
CA PRO A 83 1.56 4.54 10.07
C PRO A 83 2.07 5.66 11.00
N GLY A 84 3.06 6.44 10.58
CA GLY A 84 3.62 7.52 11.39
C GLY A 84 2.59 8.57 11.82
N LEU A 85 1.58 8.80 10.98
CA LEU A 85 0.48 9.67 11.34
C LEU A 85 -0.36 9.14 12.51
N GLU A 86 -0.53 7.83 12.61
CA GLU A 86 -1.26 7.21 13.73
C GLU A 86 -0.52 7.44 15.04
N ILE A 87 0.79 7.19 15.03
CA ILE A 87 1.67 7.46 16.16
C ILE A 87 1.67 8.97 16.49
N LYS A 88 1.73 9.84 15.50
CA LYS A 88 1.69 11.30 15.69
C LYS A 88 0.37 11.78 16.28
N ASN A 89 -0.74 11.29 15.79
CA ASN A 89 -2.08 11.74 16.25
C ASN A 89 -2.44 11.25 17.65
N SER A 90 -1.78 10.20 18.16
CA SER A 90 -2.04 9.69 19.51
C SER A 90 -1.48 10.58 20.64
N ARG A 91 -0.73 11.63 20.32
CA ARG A 91 0.17 12.32 21.28
C ARG A 91 -0.20 13.74 21.65
N GLY A 92 -1.21 14.32 21.06
CA GLY A 92 -1.47 15.76 21.28
C GLY A 92 -0.38 16.66 20.68
N MET A 93 -0.30 17.91 21.16
CA MET A 93 0.70 18.89 20.68
C MET A 93 2.04 18.68 21.38
N VAL A 94 3.04 18.18 20.65
CA VAL A 94 4.41 18.00 21.16
C VAL A 94 5.36 18.94 20.41
N ARG A 95 6.19 19.69 21.14
CA ARG A 95 7.26 20.54 20.60
C ARG A 95 8.60 19.80 20.66
N GLY A 96 9.43 19.96 19.65
CA GLY A 96 10.76 19.35 19.54
C GLY A 96 10.77 18.05 18.72
N LYS A 97 11.77 17.91 17.85
CA LYS A 97 12.00 16.74 16.99
C LYS A 97 13.45 16.28 17.15
N SER A 98 13.63 15.02 17.54
CA SER A 98 14.91 14.30 17.47
C SER A 98 14.60 12.81 17.34
N ASP A 99 15.44 12.06 16.65
CA ASP A 99 15.23 10.63 16.38
C ASP A 99 15.12 9.83 17.69
N LYS A 100 15.91 10.17 18.71
CA LYS A 100 15.78 9.60 20.07
C LYS A 100 14.42 9.88 20.70
N ALA A 101 13.88 11.12 20.54
CA ALA A 101 12.56 11.45 21.05
C ALA A 101 11.45 10.74 20.25
N ASP A 102 11.67 10.48 18.97
CA ASP A 102 10.71 9.76 18.14
C ASP A 102 10.70 8.27 18.50
N ALA A 103 11.84 7.62 18.70
CA ALA A 103 11.92 6.24 19.21
C ALA A 103 11.28 6.08 20.61
N PHE A 104 11.53 7.02 21.53
CA PHE A 104 10.88 7.05 22.85
C PHE A 104 9.35 7.11 22.72
N ARG A 105 8.89 7.93 21.86
CA ARG A 105 7.46 8.10 21.62
C ARG A 105 6.83 6.86 20.97
N ILE A 106 7.51 6.20 20.04
CA ILE A 106 7.07 4.94 19.45
C ILE A 106 6.95 3.87 20.54
N SER A 107 7.90 3.79 21.47
CA SER A 107 7.85 2.88 22.63
C SER A 107 6.62 3.14 23.51
N GLN A 108 6.41 4.38 23.93
CA GLN A 108 5.23 4.74 24.74
C GLN A 108 3.91 4.37 24.04
N TYR A 109 3.82 4.66 22.73
CA TYR A 109 2.65 4.29 21.93
C TYR A 109 2.37 2.79 21.97
N GLY A 110 3.43 1.98 21.89
CA GLY A 110 3.36 0.53 21.99
C GLY A 110 2.98 0.05 23.37
N GLU A 111 3.60 0.58 24.43
CA GLU A 111 3.32 0.21 25.83
C GLU A 111 1.85 0.41 26.20
N GLU A 112 1.27 1.56 25.84
CA GLU A 112 -0.15 1.85 26.08
C GLU A 112 -1.10 0.84 25.41
N ARG A 113 -0.66 0.19 24.33
CA ARG A 113 -1.49 -0.65 23.45
C ARG A 113 -1.10 -2.12 23.43
N VAL A 114 0.01 -2.52 24.06
CA VAL A 114 0.58 -3.88 23.97
C VAL A 114 -0.45 -4.98 24.25
N LYS A 115 -1.37 -4.75 25.17
CA LYS A 115 -2.44 -5.72 25.51
C LYS A 115 -3.40 -6.00 24.35
N ARG A 116 -3.48 -5.10 23.35
CA ARG A 116 -4.39 -5.17 22.21
C ARG A 116 -3.65 -5.38 20.88
N LEU A 117 -2.30 -5.34 20.91
CA LEU A 117 -1.51 -5.50 19.70
C LEU A 117 -1.47 -6.98 19.29
N GLU A 118 -1.44 -7.17 17.99
CA GLU A 118 -1.14 -8.43 17.33
C GLU A 118 0.15 -8.23 16.51
N PRO A 119 1.07 -9.21 16.48
CA PRO A 119 2.25 -9.14 15.63
C PRO A 119 1.87 -8.93 14.17
N SER A 120 2.71 -8.24 13.43
CA SER A 120 2.59 -8.18 11.97
C SER A 120 2.87 -9.56 11.37
N ASN A 121 2.21 -9.88 10.27
CA ASN A 121 2.61 -11.05 9.47
C ASN A 121 4.06 -10.89 9.01
N PRO A 122 4.83 -11.97 8.86
CA PRO A 122 6.16 -11.94 8.30
C PRO A 122 6.20 -11.28 6.93
N LEU A 123 7.33 -10.64 6.61
CA LEU A 123 7.51 -10.00 5.31
C LEU A 123 7.49 -11.05 4.20
N ASN A 124 6.56 -10.89 3.28
CA ASN A 124 6.55 -11.66 2.04
C ASN A 124 7.49 -10.97 1.03
N LYS A 125 8.61 -11.61 0.69
CA LYS A 125 9.62 -11.07 -0.22
C LYS A 125 9.07 -10.84 -1.62
N ASP A 126 8.20 -11.73 -2.10
CA ASP A 126 7.59 -11.62 -3.43
C ASP A 126 6.64 -10.42 -3.51
N ILE A 127 5.88 -10.17 -2.44
CA ILE A 127 5.05 -8.97 -2.33
C ILE A 127 5.89 -7.69 -2.29
N LEU A 128 7.05 -7.70 -1.63
CA LEU A 128 7.96 -6.56 -1.62
C LEU A 128 8.56 -6.30 -3.01
N GLU A 129 9.02 -7.36 -3.68
CA GLU A 129 9.51 -7.28 -5.06
C GLU A 129 8.39 -6.78 -5.99
N LEU A 130 7.18 -7.32 -5.88
CA LEU A 130 6.01 -6.88 -6.65
C LEU A 130 5.72 -5.38 -6.46
N LYS A 131 5.72 -4.89 -5.21
CA LYS A 131 5.54 -3.45 -4.92
C LYS A 131 6.63 -2.60 -5.59
N THR A 132 7.87 -3.08 -5.58
CA THR A 132 9.04 -2.39 -6.19
C THR A 132 8.90 -2.33 -7.71
N LEU A 133 8.57 -3.46 -8.33
CA LEU A 133 8.34 -3.55 -9.79
C LEU A 133 7.18 -2.64 -10.24
N LEU A 134 6.07 -2.62 -9.51
CA LEU A 134 4.95 -1.73 -9.80
C LEU A 134 5.34 -0.24 -9.71
N ALA A 135 6.13 0.13 -8.70
CA ALA A 135 6.64 1.50 -8.57
C ALA A 135 7.57 1.88 -9.73
N PHE A 136 8.44 0.98 -10.15
CA PHE A 136 9.35 1.21 -11.27
C PHE A 136 8.60 1.25 -12.61
N ARG A 137 7.66 0.33 -12.84
CA ARG A 137 6.75 0.36 -13.99
C ARG A 137 6.05 1.73 -14.13
N LYS A 138 5.51 2.22 -13.03
CA LYS A 138 4.85 3.53 -13.00
C LYS A 138 5.80 4.67 -13.41
N ARG A 139 7.07 4.59 -12.99
CA ARG A 139 8.09 5.57 -13.39
C ARG A 139 8.31 5.54 -14.89
N LEU A 140 8.51 4.36 -15.48
CA LEU A 140 8.70 4.19 -16.93
C LEU A 140 7.51 4.73 -17.74
N VAL A 141 6.27 4.39 -17.33
CA VAL A 141 5.06 4.89 -17.98
C VAL A 141 4.96 6.43 -17.92
N ARG A 142 5.36 7.03 -16.79
CA ARG A 142 5.38 8.49 -16.65
C ARG A 142 6.46 9.14 -17.53
N GLU A 143 7.65 8.58 -17.55
CA GLU A 143 8.75 9.06 -18.40
C GLU A 143 8.36 8.97 -19.90
N ARG A 144 7.77 7.84 -20.31
CA ARG A 144 7.22 7.65 -21.66
C ARG A 144 6.22 8.74 -22.04
N ALA A 145 5.25 9.02 -21.15
CA ALA A 145 4.25 10.06 -21.38
C ALA A 145 4.89 11.46 -21.51
N GLY A 146 5.95 11.75 -20.74
CA GLY A 146 6.73 12.97 -20.87
C GLY A 146 7.36 13.11 -22.23
N TYR A 147 8.04 12.07 -22.73
CA TYR A 147 8.65 12.08 -24.07
C TYR A 147 7.61 12.18 -25.18
N GLN A 148 6.45 11.52 -25.06
CA GLN A 148 5.35 11.66 -26.01
C GLN A 148 4.83 13.10 -26.09
N ASN A 149 4.72 13.79 -24.96
CA ASN A 149 4.33 15.20 -24.93
C ASN A 149 5.39 16.06 -25.60
N THR A 150 6.68 15.84 -25.32
CA THR A 150 7.78 16.55 -26.00
C THR A 150 7.69 16.42 -27.52
N VAL A 151 7.45 15.20 -28.04
CA VAL A 151 7.28 14.97 -29.48
C VAL A 151 6.09 15.76 -30.04
N LYS A 152 4.94 15.72 -29.34
CA LYS A 152 3.72 16.43 -29.78
C LYS A 152 3.91 17.95 -29.81
N GLU A 153 4.46 18.50 -28.74
CA GLU A 153 4.70 19.94 -28.61
C GLU A 153 5.70 20.42 -29.65
N ARG A 154 6.78 19.67 -29.87
CA ARG A 154 7.81 20.06 -30.81
C ARG A 154 7.29 20.04 -32.26
N LYS A 155 6.54 18.99 -32.66
CA LYS A 155 5.87 18.92 -33.97
C LYS A 155 4.90 20.08 -34.16
N HIS A 156 4.18 20.48 -33.11
CA HIS A 156 3.19 21.56 -33.18
C HIS A 156 3.82 22.97 -33.22
N MET A 157 4.85 23.21 -32.37
CA MET A 157 5.44 24.56 -32.24
C MET A 157 6.39 24.93 -33.38
N TYR A 158 7.13 23.93 -33.91
CA TYR A 158 8.21 24.17 -34.86
C TYR A 158 7.95 23.62 -36.22
N GLU A 159 6.80 22.98 -36.44
CA GLU A 159 6.41 22.31 -37.71
C GLU A 159 7.47 21.34 -38.25
N VAL A 160 8.28 20.74 -37.34
CA VAL A 160 9.37 19.85 -37.70
C VAL A 160 8.90 18.40 -37.83
N GLY A 161 9.56 17.66 -38.72
CA GLY A 161 9.30 16.24 -38.97
C GLY A 161 10.11 15.29 -38.05
N ASP A 162 10.04 14.03 -38.35
CA ASP A 162 10.70 12.96 -37.57
C ASP A 162 12.24 12.99 -37.66
N GLN A 163 12.81 13.79 -38.58
CA GLN A 163 14.27 14.01 -38.76
C GLN A 163 14.83 14.96 -37.68
N ASP A 164 13.98 15.67 -36.92
CA ASP A 164 14.42 16.52 -35.82
C ASP A 164 15.11 15.70 -34.73
N MET A 165 16.31 16.11 -34.36
CA MET A 165 17.17 15.40 -33.42
C MET A 165 16.46 15.10 -32.07
N ILE A 166 15.68 16.05 -31.56
CA ILE A 166 14.98 15.92 -30.27
C ILE A 166 13.84 14.89 -30.41
N ILE A 167 13.12 14.91 -31.55
CA ILE A 167 12.06 13.94 -31.83
C ILE A 167 12.65 12.54 -31.94
N ALA A 168 13.76 12.39 -32.65
CA ALA A 168 14.45 11.09 -32.80
C ALA A 168 14.93 10.55 -31.43
N MET A 169 15.56 11.41 -30.61
CA MET A 169 16.00 11.02 -29.24
C MET A 169 14.81 10.67 -28.33
N ALA A 170 13.73 11.44 -28.37
CA ALA A 170 12.51 11.15 -27.61
C ALA A 170 11.87 9.84 -28.07
N GLY A 171 11.84 9.57 -29.38
CA GLY A 171 11.36 8.32 -29.95
C GLY A 171 12.14 7.10 -29.45
N ALA A 172 13.48 7.19 -29.42
CA ALA A 172 14.33 6.14 -28.87
C ALA A 172 14.05 5.88 -27.37
N LYS A 173 13.82 6.94 -26.58
CA LYS A 173 13.45 6.82 -25.15
C LYS A 173 12.06 6.20 -24.97
N ILE A 174 11.10 6.52 -25.83
CA ILE A 174 9.76 5.91 -25.81
C ILE A 174 9.88 4.41 -26.06
N ALA A 175 10.61 4.01 -27.13
CA ALA A 175 10.81 2.60 -27.45
C ALA A 175 11.48 1.82 -26.31
N ALA A 176 12.56 2.35 -25.73
CA ALA A 176 13.23 1.73 -24.59
C ALA A 176 12.30 1.61 -23.35
N ASN A 177 11.48 2.64 -23.07
CA ASN A 177 10.53 2.57 -21.96
C ASN A 177 9.42 1.53 -22.22
N ASP A 178 9.00 1.33 -23.46
CA ASP A 178 8.02 0.29 -23.84
C ASP A 178 8.60 -1.11 -23.64
N GLU A 179 9.85 -1.35 -24.06
CA GLU A 179 10.58 -2.61 -23.87
C GLU A 179 10.72 -2.92 -22.37
N TYR A 180 11.30 -2.01 -21.59
CA TYR A 180 11.48 -2.20 -20.14
C TYR A 180 10.16 -2.37 -19.40
N THR A 181 9.09 -1.72 -19.84
CA THR A 181 7.76 -1.91 -19.25
C THR A 181 7.28 -3.33 -19.50
N GLY A 182 7.50 -3.89 -20.71
CA GLY A 182 7.18 -5.27 -21.04
C GLY A 182 7.94 -6.27 -20.17
N ASP A 183 9.25 -6.07 -19.99
CA ASP A 183 10.10 -6.92 -19.15
C ASP A 183 9.63 -6.94 -17.69
N ILE A 184 9.29 -5.76 -17.17
CA ILE A 184 8.77 -5.66 -15.79
C ILE A 184 7.40 -6.33 -15.65
N GLU A 185 6.51 -6.18 -16.64
CA GLU A 185 5.20 -6.83 -16.61
C GLU A 185 5.35 -8.36 -16.70
N ALA A 186 6.30 -8.86 -17.50
CA ALA A 186 6.63 -10.29 -17.55
C ALA A 186 7.14 -10.78 -16.19
N ARG A 187 8.07 -10.05 -15.56
CA ARG A 187 8.59 -10.40 -14.23
C ARG A 187 7.52 -10.36 -13.14
N ILE A 188 6.61 -9.40 -13.17
CA ILE A 188 5.44 -9.37 -12.27
C ILE A 188 4.60 -10.64 -12.42
N MET A 189 4.35 -11.07 -13.66
CA MET A 189 3.57 -12.28 -13.88
C MET A 189 4.30 -13.55 -13.45
N GLU A 190 5.62 -13.62 -13.59
CA GLU A 190 6.43 -14.71 -13.05
C GLU A 190 6.29 -14.81 -11.52
N LEU A 191 6.46 -13.68 -10.81
CA LEU A 191 6.29 -13.62 -9.35
C LEU A 191 4.88 -14.04 -8.90
N ILE A 192 3.85 -13.62 -9.62
CA ILE A 192 2.49 -14.01 -9.28
C ILE A 192 2.27 -15.49 -9.53
N LYS A 193 2.85 -16.06 -10.59
CA LYS A 193 2.72 -17.49 -10.93
C LYS A 193 3.54 -18.39 -10.03
N SER A 194 4.61 -17.91 -9.40
CA SER A 194 5.43 -18.70 -8.49
C SER A 194 4.73 -19.06 -7.19
N ASP A 195 3.70 -18.31 -6.79
CA ASP A 195 2.84 -18.62 -5.64
C ASP A 195 1.45 -19.03 -6.15
N GLU A 196 1.09 -20.30 -5.96
CA GLU A 196 -0.16 -20.88 -6.45
C GLU A 196 -1.41 -20.14 -5.94
N LYS A 197 -1.42 -19.75 -4.66
CA LYS A 197 -2.53 -19.01 -4.05
C LYS A 197 -2.63 -17.59 -4.61
N MET A 198 -1.49 -16.93 -4.81
CA MET A 198 -1.43 -15.60 -5.40
C MET A 198 -1.92 -15.63 -6.84
N TYR A 199 -1.47 -16.58 -7.63
CA TYR A 199 -1.91 -16.76 -9.01
C TYR A 199 -3.40 -17.07 -9.11
N PHE A 200 -3.91 -17.96 -8.25
CA PHE A 200 -5.33 -18.25 -8.20
C PHE A 200 -6.17 -17.01 -7.87
N ASN A 201 -5.79 -16.24 -6.84
CA ASN A 201 -6.47 -15.02 -6.48
C ASN A 201 -6.41 -13.97 -7.61
N TYR A 202 -5.26 -13.85 -8.29
CA TYR A 202 -5.13 -13.00 -9.48
C TYR A 202 -6.12 -13.40 -10.58
N GLN A 203 -6.24 -14.69 -10.90
CA GLN A 203 -7.21 -15.18 -11.88
C GLN A 203 -8.66 -14.90 -11.47
N VAL A 204 -8.96 -15.06 -10.18
CA VAL A 204 -10.30 -14.79 -9.63
C VAL A 204 -10.65 -13.31 -9.81
N ILE A 205 -9.78 -12.37 -9.41
CA ILE A 205 -10.13 -10.96 -9.49
C ILE A 205 -10.12 -10.41 -10.91
N THR A 206 -9.21 -10.89 -11.76
CA THR A 206 -9.17 -10.47 -13.19
C THR A 206 -10.29 -11.07 -14.04
N SER A 207 -11.02 -12.06 -13.53
CA SER A 207 -12.26 -12.54 -14.17
C SER A 207 -13.41 -11.53 -14.09
N ILE A 208 -13.33 -10.54 -13.19
CA ILE A 208 -14.35 -9.51 -13.00
C ILE A 208 -14.27 -8.50 -14.15
N LYS A 209 -15.39 -8.27 -14.84
CA LYS A 209 -15.48 -7.25 -15.90
C LYS A 209 -15.01 -5.88 -15.40
N GLY A 210 -13.99 -5.34 -16.05
CA GLY A 210 -13.36 -4.07 -15.72
C GLY A 210 -12.07 -4.17 -14.90
N ILE A 211 -11.77 -5.31 -14.28
CA ILE A 211 -10.51 -5.52 -13.57
C ILE A 211 -9.48 -6.11 -14.54
N GLY A 212 -8.57 -5.27 -14.99
CA GLY A 212 -7.45 -5.68 -15.86
C GLY A 212 -6.20 -6.10 -15.06
N PRO A 213 -5.12 -6.49 -15.77
CA PRO A 213 -3.88 -6.96 -15.15
C PRO A 213 -3.31 -5.99 -14.12
N ILE A 214 -3.20 -4.71 -14.45
CA ILE A 214 -2.64 -3.68 -13.55
C ILE A 214 -3.43 -3.60 -12.25
N ASN A 215 -4.77 -3.55 -12.32
CA ASN A 215 -5.62 -3.57 -11.14
C ASN A 215 -5.43 -4.86 -10.33
N GLY A 216 -5.28 -5.99 -11.01
CA GLY A 216 -5.01 -7.28 -10.39
C GLY A 216 -3.70 -7.26 -9.60
N TRP A 217 -2.60 -6.88 -10.25
CA TRP A 217 -1.27 -6.79 -9.63
C TRP A 217 -1.25 -5.84 -8.44
N MET A 218 -1.82 -4.64 -8.61
CA MET A 218 -1.89 -3.66 -7.53
C MET A 218 -2.74 -4.15 -6.36
N THR A 219 -3.87 -4.79 -6.64
CA THR A 219 -4.73 -5.33 -5.56
C THR A 219 -3.99 -6.41 -4.78
N ILE A 220 -3.34 -7.38 -5.45
CA ILE A 220 -2.53 -8.41 -4.81
C ILE A 220 -1.41 -7.77 -3.95
N ALA A 221 -0.65 -6.83 -4.52
CA ALA A 221 0.47 -6.18 -3.84
C ALA A 221 0.04 -5.42 -2.58
N TYR A 222 -1.00 -4.58 -2.69
CA TYR A 222 -1.41 -3.70 -1.60
C TYR A 222 -2.29 -4.37 -0.55
N THR A 223 -2.96 -5.47 -0.89
CA THR A 223 -3.70 -6.30 0.09
C THR A 223 -2.83 -7.41 0.68
N GLU A 224 -1.55 -7.54 0.22
CA GLU A 224 -0.67 -8.66 0.56
C GLU A 224 -1.41 -9.98 0.33
N ASN A 225 -1.92 -10.13 -0.88
CA ASN A 225 -2.74 -11.27 -1.28
C ASN A 225 -3.98 -11.48 -0.39
N PHE A 226 -4.69 -10.39 -0.08
CA PHE A 226 -5.92 -10.33 0.75
C PHE A 226 -5.72 -10.70 2.23
N THR A 227 -4.51 -10.54 2.75
CA THR A 227 -4.21 -10.82 4.17
C THR A 227 -4.11 -9.57 5.04
N SER A 228 -3.76 -8.40 4.46
CA SER A 228 -3.52 -7.15 5.21
C SER A 228 -4.79 -6.42 5.65
N PHE A 229 -5.96 -6.77 5.12
CA PHE A 229 -7.22 -6.13 5.46
C PHE A 229 -8.25 -7.15 5.94
N PRO A 230 -8.95 -6.88 7.06
CA PRO A 230 -9.94 -7.81 7.59
C PRO A 230 -11.14 -7.99 6.65
N ASP A 231 -11.48 -6.97 5.86
CA ASP A 231 -12.57 -6.99 4.91
C ASP A 231 -12.44 -5.95 3.78
N ALA A 232 -13.33 -6.05 2.82
CA ALA A 232 -13.43 -5.15 1.66
C ALA A 232 -13.65 -3.68 2.05
N ARG A 233 -14.32 -3.41 3.19
CA ARG A 233 -14.64 -2.04 3.61
C ARG A 233 -13.39 -1.34 4.11
N HIS A 234 -12.53 -2.01 4.88
CA HIS A 234 -11.24 -1.47 5.32
C HIS A 234 -10.33 -1.16 4.13
N TYR A 235 -10.25 -2.07 3.15
CA TYR A 235 -9.52 -1.80 1.91
C TYR A 235 -10.12 -0.62 1.12
N ALA A 236 -11.45 -0.50 1.02
CA ALA A 236 -12.10 0.61 0.34
C ALA A 236 -11.87 1.97 1.03
N VAL A 237 -11.73 1.98 2.37
CA VAL A 237 -11.30 3.15 3.14
C VAL A 237 -9.85 3.52 2.78
N TYR A 238 -8.95 2.55 2.78
CA TYR A 238 -7.54 2.73 2.41
C TYR A 238 -7.38 3.30 0.99
N VAL A 239 -8.14 2.78 0.03
CA VAL A 239 -8.17 3.30 -1.35
C VAL A 239 -8.84 4.68 -1.45
N GLY A 240 -9.61 5.09 -0.44
CA GLY A 240 -10.34 6.37 -0.45
C GLY A 240 -11.60 6.35 -1.30
N VAL A 241 -12.26 5.21 -1.38
CA VAL A 241 -13.56 5.07 -2.04
C VAL A 241 -14.72 5.38 -1.08
N ILE A 242 -14.55 5.10 0.22
CA ILE A 242 -15.56 5.39 1.24
C ILE A 242 -15.36 6.80 1.79
N PRO A 243 -16.36 7.68 1.67
CA PRO A 243 -16.31 9.00 2.28
C PRO A 243 -16.64 8.94 3.78
N PHE A 244 -16.02 9.82 4.55
CA PHE A 244 -16.33 10.05 5.96
C PHE A 244 -17.27 11.24 6.14
N ASP A 245 -18.09 11.19 7.16
CA ASP A 245 -18.90 12.32 7.58
C ASP A 245 -18.00 13.42 8.15
N HIS A 246 -18.24 14.64 7.72
CA HIS A 246 -17.57 15.83 8.24
C HIS A 246 -18.62 16.67 8.97
N ARG A 247 -18.93 16.24 10.19
CA ARG A 247 -19.90 16.92 11.06
C ARG A 247 -19.26 17.17 12.42
N SER A 248 -19.42 18.35 12.96
CA SER A 248 -19.03 18.67 14.31
C SER A 248 -20.14 19.51 14.96
N GLY A 249 -20.73 18.94 16.00
CA GLY A 249 -21.88 19.55 16.69
C GLY A 249 -23.08 19.83 15.75
N THR A 250 -23.82 20.86 16.11
CA THR A 250 -25.00 21.33 15.33
C THR A 250 -24.65 22.32 14.21
N SER A 251 -23.48 22.96 14.29
CA SER A 251 -23.06 24.09 13.44
C SER A 251 -22.29 23.69 12.17
N ILE A 252 -21.53 22.60 12.19
CA ILE A 252 -20.71 22.19 11.04
C ILE A 252 -21.36 21.00 10.33
N LYS A 253 -22.02 21.28 9.19
CA LYS A 253 -22.56 20.26 8.26
C LYS A 253 -21.73 20.27 6.96
N GLY A 254 -20.48 19.81 7.01
CA GLY A 254 -19.62 19.71 5.84
C GLY A 254 -20.03 18.59 4.89
N ARG A 255 -19.66 18.72 3.59
CA ARG A 255 -19.84 17.63 2.62
C ARG A 255 -18.97 16.42 3.01
N LYS A 256 -19.50 15.22 2.88
CA LYS A 256 -18.74 13.97 3.05
C LYS A 256 -17.53 13.97 2.13
N ARG A 257 -16.35 13.71 2.67
CA ARG A 257 -15.08 13.69 1.92
C ARG A 257 -14.33 12.38 2.19
N THR A 258 -13.62 11.90 1.17
CA THR A 258 -12.66 10.80 1.37
C THR A 258 -11.42 11.32 2.06
N SER A 259 -10.75 10.46 2.84
CA SER A 259 -9.51 10.81 3.52
C SER A 259 -8.45 11.32 2.53
N TYR A 260 -7.69 12.33 2.93
CA TYR A 260 -6.52 12.81 2.17
C TYR A 260 -5.36 11.80 2.19
N LEU A 261 -5.38 10.88 3.15
CA LEU A 261 -4.44 9.78 3.30
C LEU A 261 -4.70 8.62 2.33
N ALA A 262 -5.80 8.71 1.57
CA ALA A 262 -6.17 7.68 0.63
C ALA A 262 -5.07 7.41 -0.40
N GLN A 263 -4.90 6.13 -0.76
CA GLN A 263 -3.98 5.70 -1.80
C GLN A 263 -4.50 6.12 -3.18
N LYS A 264 -4.08 7.32 -3.62
CA LYS A 264 -4.60 8.00 -4.81
C LYS A 264 -4.41 7.18 -6.09
N GLU A 265 -3.31 6.44 -6.16
CA GLU A 265 -2.97 5.61 -7.32
C GLU A 265 -3.95 4.45 -7.50
N LEU A 266 -4.19 3.67 -6.44
CA LEU A 266 -5.20 2.61 -6.45
C LEU A 266 -6.60 3.16 -6.81
N LYS A 267 -6.92 4.34 -6.28
CA LYS A 267 -8.20 5.01 -6.60
C LYS A 267 -8.30 5.37 -8.07
N GLN A 268 -7.20 5.81 -8.69
CA GLN A 268 -7.14 6.16 -10.10
C GLN A 268 -7.30 4.93 -10.99
N GLU A 269 -6.60 3.85 -10.70
CA GLU A 269 -6.71 2.59 -11.43
C GLU A 269 -8.12 1.99 -11.30
N LEU A 270 -8.69 1.98 -10.12
CA LEU A 270 -10.10 1.56 -9.92
C LEU A 270 -11.10 2.48 -10.62
N ASN A 271 -10.73 3.74 -10.89
CA ASN A 271 -11.59 4.64 -11.66
C ASN A 271 -11.71 4.20 -13.12
N GLN A 272 -10.60 3.77 -13.71
CA GLN A 272 -10.60 3.17 -15.05
C GLN A 272 -11.36 1.84 -15.05
N ALA A 273 -11.09 0.97 -14.07
CA ALA A 273 -11.83 -0.28 -13.90
C ALA A 273 -13.34 -0.06 -13.83
N ALA A 274 -13.80 0.95 -13.08
CA ALA A 274 -15.22 1.27 -12.96
C ALA A 274 -15.84 1.76 -14.28
N ARG A 275 -15.11 2.55 -15.06
CA ARG A 275 -15.55 2.98 -16.40
C ARG A 275 -15.74 1.79 -17.34
N ILE A 276 -14.73 0.91 -17.38
CA ILE A 276 -14.75 -0.31 -18.21
C ILE A 276 -15.88 -1.25 -17.74
N ALA A 277 -16.06 -1.39 -16.41
CA ALA A 277 -17.16 -2.19 -15.88
C ALA A 277 -18.54 -1.65 -16.28
N ILE A 278 -18.76 -0.34 -16.25
CA ILE A 278 -20.02 0.29 -16.73
C ILE A 278 -20.22 0.03 -18.22
N LEU A 279 -19.16 0.08 -19.00
CA LEU A 279 -19.22 -0.13 -20.46
C LEU A 279 -19.53 -1.59 -20.82
N HIS A 280 -18.92 -2.56 -20.16
CA HIS A 280 -18.91 -3.97 -20.56
C HIS A 280 -19.73 -4.91 -19.68
N SER A 281 -20.19 -4.49 -18.48
CA SER A 281 -21.06 -5.31 -17.62
C SER A 281 -22.51 -4.80 -17.70
N PRO A 282 -23.45 -5.60 -18.20
CA PRO A 282 -24.86 -5.21 -18.25
C PRO A 282 -25.43 -4.80 -16.88
N GLU A 283 -25.07 -5.49 -15.81
CA GLU A 283 -25.48 -5.17 -14.43
C GLU A 283 -24.96 -3.78 -13.99
N MET A 284 -23.67 -3.48 -14.25
CA MET A 284 -23.09 -2.20 -13.86
C MET A 284 -23.63 -1.05 -14.72
N ARG A 285 -23.90 -1.31 -15.99
CA ARG A 285 -24.55 -0.36 -16.89
C ARG A 285 -25.95 -0.01 -16.40
N ALA A 286 -26.80 -1.00 -16.19
CA ALA A 286 -28.16 -0.80 -15.69
C ALA A 286 -28.18 -0.08 -14.33
N TYR A 287 -27.21 -0.40 -13.44
CA TYR A 287 -27.04 0.32 -12.20
C TYR A 287 -26.69 1.80 -12.43
N ALA A 288 -25.75 2.10 -13.32
CA ALA A 288 -25.32 3.46 -13.62
C ALA A 288 -26.45 4.28 -14.25
N GLU A 289 -27.13 3.76 -15.25
CA GLU A 289 -28.27 4.41 -15.93
C GLU A 289 -29.41 4.74 -14.95
N ARG A 290 -29.79 3.79 -14.09
CA ARG A 290 -30.81 4.03 -13.06
C ARG A 290 -30.42 5.13 -12.09
N LYS A 291 -29.12 5.25 -11.73
CA LYS A 291 -28.63 6.23 -10.76
C LYS A 291 -28.34 7.60 -11.37
N LEU A 292 -28.03 7.66 -12.67
CA LEU A 292 -27.80 8.92 -13.39
C LEU A 292 -29.02 9.86 -13.35
N LYS A 293 -30.23 9.33 -13.20
CA LYS A 293 -31.45 10.13 -13.05
C LYS A 293 -31.40 11.11 -11.86
N ASN A 294 -30.66 10.75 -10.78
CA ASN A 294 -30.68 11.48 -9.51
C ASN A 294 -29.31 11.74 -8.89
N LYS A 295 -28.18 11.35 -9.56
CA LYS A 295 -26.84 11.45 -9.00
C LYS A 295 -25.82 11.86 -10.05
N ASP A 296 -24.82 12.61 -9.62
CA ASP A 296 -23.65 12.96 -10.43
C ASP A 296 -22.85 11.70 -10.84
N TYR A 297 -22.35 11.71 -12.07
CA TYR A 297 -21.58 10.59 -12.64
C TYR A 297 -20.33 10.22 -11.81
N LYS A 298 -19.62 11.22 -11.25
CA LYS A 298 -18.46 10.96 -10.39
C LYS A 298 -18.83 10.17 -9.13
N LEU A 299 -20.03 10.42 -8.58
CA LEU A 299 -20.55 9.68 -7.44
C LEU A 299 -20.91 8.25 -7.82
N ILE A 300 -21.49 8.07 -9.01
CA ILE A 300 -21.82 6.73 -9.53
C ILE A 300 -20.54 5.92 -9.76
N LEU A 301 -19.52 6.50 -10.39
CA LEU A 301 -18.21 5.86 -10.55
C LEU A 301 -17.63 5.44 -9.20
N ASN A 302 -17.75 6.29 -8.19
CA ASN A 302 -17.25 5.94 -6.86
C ASN A 302 -17.99 4.76 -6.23
N ASN A 303 -19.32 4.69 -6.44
CA ASN A 303 -20.12 3.56 -5.99
C ASN A 303 -19.78 2.27 -6.75
N VAL A 304 -19.49 2.35 -8.06
CA VAL A 304 -19.07 1.19 -8.86
C VAL A 304 -17.71 0.69 -8.40
N LYS A 305 -16.75 1.59 -8.11
CA LYS A 305 -15.47 1.19 -7.50
C LYS A 305 -15.67 0.38 -6.22
N PHE A 306 -16.57 0.84 -5.35
CA PHE A 306 -16.86 0.10 -4.12
C PHE A 306 -17.48 -1.26 -4.39
N LYS A 307 -18.40 -1.36 -5.35
CA LYS A 307 -18.99 -2.64 -5.78
C LYS A 307 -17.92 -3.60 -6.33
N LEU A 308 -16.95 -3.10 -7.11
CA LEU A 308 -15.83 -3.91 -7.61
C LEU A 308 -14.96 -4.43 -6.46
N ILE A 309 -14.62 -3.58 -5.47
CA ILE A 309 -13.88 -4.00 -4.28
C ILE A 309 -14.62 -5.09 -3.50
N LEU A 310 -15.91 -4.88 -3.22
CA LEU A 310 -16.74 -5.89 -2.54
C LEU A 310 -16.74 -7.23 -3.29
N ARG A 311 -16.85 -7.16 -4.62
CA ARG A 311 -16.84 -8.34 -5.49
C ARG A 311 -15.51 -9.08 -5.46
N MET A 312 -14.38 -8.37 -5.55
CA MET A 312 -13.04 -8.97 -5.45
C MET A 312 -12.88 -9.75 -4.14
N PHE A 313 -13.15 -9.13 -2.99
CA PHE A 313 -13.03 -9.79 -1.69
C PHE A 313 -13.99 -10.96 -1.52
N SER A 314 -15.23 -10.82 -2.00
CA SER A 314 -16.24 -11.89 -1.92
C SER A 314 -15.85 -13.11 -2.75
N LEU A 315 -15.35 -12.90 -3.97
CA LEU A 315 -14.97 -14.00 -4.86
C LEU A 315 -13.70 -14.70 -4.38
N VAL A 316 -12.69 -13.95 -3.93
CA VAL A 316 -11.47 -14.53 -3.33
C VAL A 316 -11.82 -15.34 -2.08
N LYS A 317 -12.70 -14.84 -1.19
CA LYS A 317 -13.13 -15.58 0.00
C LYS A 317 -13.86 -16.89 -0.34
N ARG A 318 -14.60 -16.91 -1.46
CA ARG A 318 -15.32 -18.12 -1.92
C ARG A 318 -14.44 -19.05 -2.76
N GLY A 319 -13.32 -18.57 -3.27
CA GLY A 319 -12.49 -19.30 -4.20
C GLY A 319 -13.15 -19.52 -5.57
N GLU A 320 -13.95 -18.57 -6.05
CA GLU A 320 -14.74 -18.71 -7.27
C GLU A 320 -14.41 -17.59 -8.27
N LYS A 321 -14.33 -17.93 -9.56
CA LYS A 321 -14.26 -16.92 -10.64
C LYS A 321 -15.61 -16.24 -10.84
N TYR A 322 -15.56 -15.02 -11.35
CA TYR A 322 -16.78 -14.25 -11.65
C TYR A 322 -17.59 -14.92 -12.76
N VAL A 323 -18.87 -15.11 -12.48
CA VAL A 323 -19.87 -15.56 -13.46
C VAL A 323 -20.90 -14.46 -13.62
N GLU A 324 -21.20 -14.11 -14.88
CA GLU A 324 -22.23 -13.12 -15.21
C GLU A 324 -23.61 -13.74 -14.94
N ASN A 325 -24.52 -12.95 -14.34
CA ASN A 325 -25.87 -13.41 -13.97
C ASN A 325 -25.94 -14.55 -12.94
N TYR A 326 -24.97 -14.57 -12.01
CA TYR A 326 -25.02 -15.51 -10.89
C TYR A 326 -26.37 -15.39 -10.14
N ARG A 327 -27.23 -16.39 -10.29
CA ARG A 327 -28.41 -16.57 -9.43
C ARG A 327 -27.99 -17.49 -8.30
N ARG A 328 -28.10 -17.05 -7.06
CA ARG A 328 -27.98 -17.95 -5.92
C ARG A 328 -29.03 -19.05 -6.12
N ALA A 329 -28.61 -20.29 -6.14
CA ALA A 329 -29.54 -21.39 -5.91
C ALA A 329 -30.20 -21.16 -4.55
N ALA A 330 -31.54 -21.12 -4.55
CA ALA A 330 -32.34 -20.89 -3.36
C ALA A 330 -32.19 -22.04 -2.36
#